data_58cee6213ef125cbc1b2aa21e3de4a8c
#
_entry.id   58cee6213ef125cbc1b2aa21e3de4a8c
#
_cell.length_a   1.000
_cell.length_b   1.000
_cell.length_c   1.000
_cell.angle_alpha   90.00
_cell.angle_beta   90.00
_cell.angle_gamma   90.00
#
_symmetry.space_group_name_H-M   'P 1'
#
loop_
_entity.id
_entity.type
_entity.pdbx_description
1 polymer ?
#
loop_
_entity_poly.entity_id
_entity_poly.type
_entity_poly.pdbx_seq_one_letter_code
_entity_poly.pdbx_strand_id
1 'polypeptide(L)'
;MNKRKVKNVLFIMCDQLRADYLSCFGHPALKTPNLDALAAKGVLFERAYVQSPVCGPSRMSYYTGRYVHSHGASWNFVPLKVGEMTIGDHLRPLGVQSAIVGKTHMRADLSGMARLGIDPNSKIGRRIGECGFDPYERDDGIHPYSGHDPEPAYNQYLRDQGFEGDNPWEEWANATVDDEGNIRSGWFLKYSNKAARIPDEHSETLRPSPMPVCSSRRMPCR
;
A
#
# COMPACT_ATOMS: atom_id res chain seq x y z
N MET A 1 27.29 -6.40 -27.69
CA MET A 1 26.82 -6.49 -26.30
C MET A 1 25.33 -6.82 -26.30
N ASN A 2 24.96 -7.99 -25.81
CA ASN A 2 23.56 -8.41 -25.75
C ASN A 2 22.85 -7.61 -24.64
N LYS A 3 22.12 -6.55 -24.97
CA LYS A 3 21.39 -5.76 -23.99
C LYS A 3 20.31 -6.65 -23.37
N ARG A 4 20.50 -7.10 -22.14
CA ARG A 4 19.44 -7.77 -21.37
C ARG A 4 18.25 -6.82 -21.31
N LYS A 5 17.14 -7.17 -21.94
CA LYS A 5 15.90 -6.42 -21.80
C LYS A 5 15.33 -6.65 -20.41
N VAL A 6 15.06 -5.57 -19.69
CA VAL A 6 14.30 -5.63 -18.43
C VAL A 6 12.90 -6.16 -18.76
N LYS A 7 12.51 -7.25 -18.10
CA LYS A 7 11.19 -7.89 -18.33
C LYS A 7 10.17 -7.45 -17.30
N ASN A 8 10.60 -7.29 -16.06
CA ASN A 8 9.73 -6.92 -14.94
C ASN A 8 10.43 -5.88 -14.07
N VAL A 9 9.65 -5.00 -13.47
CA VAL A 9 10.08 -4.04 -12.46
C VAL A 9 9.24 -4.30 -11.21
N LEU A 10 9.92 -4.56 -10.09
CA LEU A 10 9.29 -4.60 -8.77
C LEU A 10 9.63 -3.30 -8.06
N PHE A 11 8.60 -2.53 -7.71
CA PHE A 11 8.72 -1.33 -6.93
C PHE A 11 8.21 -1.59 -5.51
N ILE A 12 9.10 -1.51 -4.52
CA ILE A 12 8.77 -1.71 -3.10
C ILE A 12 8.74 -0.34 -2.42
N MET A 13 7.59 0.02 -1.87
CA MET A 13 7.40 1.27 -1.13
C MET A 13 7.08 0.93 0.33
N CYS A 14 8.02 1.26 1.22
CA CYS A 14 7.81 1.12 2.65
C CYS A 14 7.01 2.31 3.19
N ASP A 15 6.00 2.03 4.02
CA ASP A 15 5.23 3.08 4.69
C ASP A 15 6.02 3.61 5.90
N GLN A 16 6.12 4.92 6.02
CA GLN A 16 6.73 5.63 7.17
C GLN A 16 8.15 5.18 7.55
N LEU A 17 8.88 4.48 6.67
CA LEU A 17 10.25 4.07 6.94
C LEU A 17 11.22 5.23 6.73
N ARG A 18 11.99 5.56 7.74
CA ARG A 18 13.08 6.53 7.68
C ARG A 18 14.38 5.83 7.28
N ALA A 19 15.19 6.49 6.45
CA ALA A 19 16.47 5.94 5.99
C ALA A 19 17.43 5.62 7.15
N ASP A 20 17.45 6.46 8.18
CA ASP A 20 18.30 6.28 9.37
C ASP A 20 17.92 5.07 10.25
N TYR A 21 16.81 4.38 9.98
CA TYR A 21 16.47 3.09 10.60
C TYR A 21 17.04 1.88 9.85
N LEU A 22 17.75 2.10 8.76
CA LEU A 22 18.36 1.04 7.98
C LEU A 22 19.85 0.89 8.33
N SER A 23 20.34 -0.35 8.47
CA SER A 23 21.76 -0.60 8.77
C SER A 23 22.68 -0.15 7.65
N CYS A 24 22.27 -0.18 6.39
CA CYS A 24 23.05 0.37 5.26
C CYS A 24 23.20 1.90 5.32
N PHE A 25 22.44 2.61 6.14
CA PHE A 25 22.59 4.02 6.46
C PHE A 25 23.26 4.26 7.84
N GLY A 26 23.78 3.20 8.47
CA GLY A 26 24.57 3.31 9.71
C GLY A 26 23.76 3.25 11.00
N HIS A 27 22.53 2.71 11.00
CA HIS A 27 21.78 2.56 12.27
C HIS A 27 22.57 1.71 13.28
N PRO A 28 22.78 2.19 14.53
CA PRO A 28 23.72 1.57 15.47
C PRO A 28 23.27 0.20 15.99
N ALA A 29 21.97 -0.05 16.10
CA ALA A 29 21.41 -1.25 16.71
C ALA A 29 20.59 -2.11 15.74
N LEU A 30 19.71 -1.52 14.93
CA LEU A 30 18.88 -2.27 14.01
C LEU A 30 19.72 -2.88 12.89
N LYS A 31 19.38 -4.12 12.54
CA LYS A 31 20.01 -4.85 11.43
C LYS A 31 18.97 -5.15 10.37
N THR A 32 19.27 -4.73 9.13
CA THR A 32 18.41 -4.93 7.96
C THR A 32 19.15 -5.69 6.85
N PRO A 33 19.57 -6.95 7.11
CA PRO A 33 20.54 -7.66 6.26
C PRO A 33 20.06 -7.84 4.82
N ASN A 34 18.77 -8.00 4.58
CA ASN A 34 18.24 -8.15 3.24
C ASN A 34 18.30 -6.84 2.44
N LEU A 35 18.03 -5.71 3.10
CA LEU A 35 18.14 -4.38 2.49
C LEU A 35 19.62 -4.01 2.28
N ASP A 36 20.48 -4.36 3.21
CA ASP A 36 21.93 -4.18 3.08
C ASP A 36 22.49 -4.96 1.88
N ALA A 37 22.05 -6.21 1.71
CA ALA A 37 22.44 -7.03 0.56
C ALA A 37 21.90 -6.47 -0.77
N LEU A 38 20.71 -5.86 -0.76
CA LEU A 38 20.16 -5.17 -1.93
C LEU A 38 20.98 -3.91 -2.24
N ALA A 39 21.26 -3.09 -1.24
CA ALA A 39 22.09 -1.88 -1.37
C ALA A 39 23.48 -2.20 -1.92
N ALA A 40 24.12 -3.27 -1.44
CA ALA A 40 25.44 -3.71 -1.90
C ALA A 40 25.47 -4.18 -3.37
N LYS A 41 24.34 -4.64 -3.90
CA LYS A 41 24.21 -5.10 -5.31
C LYS A 41 23.68 -4.03 -6.25
N GLY A 42 23.14 -2.94 -5.73
CA GLY A 42 22.45 -1.91 -6.48
C GLY A 42 23.12 -0.55 -6.35
N VAL A 43 22.27 0.49 -6.40
CA VAL A 43 22.66 1.88 -6.17
C VAL A 43 21.95 2.37 -4.92
N LEU A 44 22.70 2.84 -3.94
CA LEU A 44 22.19 3.47 -2.73
C LEU A 44 22.16 5.00 -2.93
N PHE A 45 20.97 5.60 -2.84
CA PHE A 45 20.80 7.05 -2.87
C PHE A 45 20.87 7.60 -1.45
N GLU A 46 21.96 8.24 -1.09
CA GLU A 46 22.14 8.82 0.25
C GLU A 46 21.21 10.01 0.52
N ARG A 47 20.74 10.67 -0.53
CA ARG A 47 19.88 11.85 -0.45
C ARG A 47 18.69 11.70 -1.39
N ALA A 48 17.63 11.08 -0.89
CA ALA A 48 16.35 10.97 -1.57
C ALA A 48 15.28 11.68 -0.73
N TYR A 49 14.55 12.61 -1.34
CA TYR A 49 13.56 13.43 -0.66
C TYR A 49 12.17 13.19 -1.23
N VAL A 50 11.21 12.98 -0.34
CA VAL A 50 9.79 12.88 -0.72
C VAL A 50 9.18 14.28 -0.89
N GLN A 51 8.13 14.38 -1.68
CA GLN A 51 7.43 15.65 -1.92
C GLN A 51 6.51 16.06 -0.76
N SER A 52 6.18 15.12 0.11
CA SER A 52 5.39 15.33 1.31
C SER A 52 5.71 14.25 2.33
N PRO A 53 5.76 14.56 3.64
CA PRO A 53 5.92 13.56 4.70
C PRO A 53 4.62 12.81 5.01
N VAL A 54 3.49 13.17 4.37
CA VAL A 54 2.17 12.53 4.56
C VAL A 54 1.95 11.49 3.49
N CYS A 55 1.41 10.32 3.88
CA CYS A 55 1.28 9.14 3.02
C CYS A 55 0.58 9.41 1.68
N GLY A 56 -0.65 9.95 1.70
CA GLY A 56 -1.45 10.20 0.50
C GLY A 56 -0.74 11.12 -0.48
N PRO A 57 -0.40 12.36 -0.12
CA PRO A 57 0.29 13.30 -1.02
C PRO A 57 1.62 12.77 -1.55
N SER A 58 2.40 12.07 -0.70
CA SER A 58 3.67 11.46 -1.12
C SER A 58 3.45 10.39 -2.19
N ARG A 59 2.51 9.49 -1.96
CA ARG A 59 2.18 8.41 -2.90
C ARG A 59 1.62 8.95 -4.20
N MET A 60 0.72 9.94 -4.16
CA MET A 60 0.17 10.58 -5.36
C MET A 60 1.26 11.28 -6.17
N SER A 61 2.20 11.97 -5.52
CA SER A 61 3.37 12.55 -6.19
C SER A 61 4.21 11.48 -6.89
N TYR A 62 4.37 10.33 -6.25
CA TYR A 62 5.12 9.20 -6.80
C TYR A 62 4.45 8.60 -8.03
N TYR A 63 3.13 8.37 -7.95
CA TYR A 63 2.39 7.73 -9.03
C TYR A 63 2.18 8.65 -10.23
N THR A 64 2.08 9.98 -10.01
CA THR A 64 1.89 10.97 -11.07
C THR A 64 3.20 11.54 -11.62
N GLY A 65 4.30 11.44 -10.87
CA GLY A 65 5.55 12.15 -11.17
C GLY A 65 5.44 13.68 -11.00
N ARG A 66 4.43 14.18 -10.26
CA ARG A 66 4.13 15.60 -10.12
C ARG A 66 4.23 16.07 -8.68
N TYR A 67 4.41 17.36 -8.49
CA TYR A 67 4.37 17.99 -7.17
C TYR A 67 2.96 18.03 -6.60
N VAL A 68 2.83 18.04 -5.27
CA VAL A 68 1.55 18.07 -4.56
C VAL A 68 0.64 19.20 -5.05
N HIS A 69 1.17 20.40 -5.21
CA HIS A 69 0.39 21.55 -5.71
C HIS A 69 -0.12 21.37 -7.14
N SER A 70 0.50 20.50 -7.93
CA SER A 70 0.11 20.24 -9.31
C SER A 70 -0.98 19.18 -9.44
N HIS A 71 -0.91 18.08 -8.66
CA HIS A 71 -1.93 17.04 -8.71
C HIS A 71 -3.07 17.27 -7.69
N GLY A 72 -2.91 18.18 -6.73
CA GLY A 72 -3.95 18.64 -5.82
C GLY A 72 -4.35 17.70 -4.69
N ALA A 73 -3.87 16.46 -4.64
CA ALA A 73 -4.11 15.54 -3.52
C ALA A 73 -3.21 15.93 -2.33
N SER A 74 -3.62 16.95 -1.59
CA SER A 74 -2.81 17.65 -0.59
C SER A 74 -2.79 17.01 0.80
N TRP A 75 -3.66 16.04 1.05
CA TRP A 75 -3.77 15.33 2.32
C TRP A 75 -4.26 13.90 2.12
N ASN A 76 -4.20 13.09 3.19
CA ASN A 76 -4.81 11.75 3.16
C ASN A 76 -6.30 11.87 2.87
N PHE A 77 -6.84 10.95 2.08
CA PHE A 77 -8.23 10.90 1.63
C PHE A 77 -8.68 12.06 0.71
N VAL A 78 -7.79 12.97 0.33
CA VAL A 78 -8.05 13.88 -0.79
C VAL A 78 -7.84 13.10 -2.08
N PRO A 79 -8.88 12.93 -2.93
CA PRO A 79 -8.77 12.09 -4.10
C PRO A 79 -7.86 12.71 -5.17
N LEU A 80 -7.18 11.84 -5.90
CA LEU A 80 -6.61 12.20 -7.19
C LEU A 80 -7.77 12.40 -8.17
N LYS A 81 -7.80 13.55 -8.86
CA LYS A 81 -8.90 13.88 -9.79
C LYS A 81 -8.98 12.90 -10.94
N VAL A 82 -10.19 12.55 -11.37
CA VAL A 82 -10.39 11.77 -12.60
C VAL A 82 -9.74 12.49 -13.78
N GLY A 83 -8.92 11.76 -14.53
CA GLY A 83 -8.12 12.32 -15.62
C GLY A 83 -6.69 12.72 -15.28
N GLU A 84 -6.33 12.70 -13.99
CA GLU A 84 -4.94 12.81 -13.59
C GLU A 84 -4.19 11.53 -13.96
N MET A 85 -3.22 11.66 -14.87
CA MET A 85 -2.49 10.51 -15.42
C MET A 85 -1.43 10.02 -14.45
N THR A 86 -1.36 8.71 -14.26
CA THR A 86 -0.38 8.05 -13.40
C THR A 86 0.57 7.18 -14.22
N ILE A 87 1.62 6.68 -13.58
CA ILE A 87 2.55 5.74 -14.22
C ILE A 87 1.82 4.50 -14.77
N GLY A 88 0.77 4.01 -14.09
CA GLY A 88 -0.04 2.90 -14.59
C GLY A 88 -0.73 3.20 -15.90
N ASP A 89 -1.23 4.44 -16.07
CA ASP A 89 -1.89 4.89 -17.29
C ASP A 89 -0.90 5.09 -18.44
N HIS A 90 0.28 5.63 -18.15
CA HIS A 90 1.34 5.81 -19.13
C HIS A 90 1.95 4.49 -19.64
N LEU A 91 2.04 3.48 -18.78
CA LEU A 91 2.64 2.19 -19.14
C LEU A 91 1.69 1.29 -19.92
N ARG A 92 0.39 1.40 -19.69
CA ARG A 92 -0.64 0.53 -20.31
C ARG A 92 -0.65 0.57 -21.84
N PRO A 93 -0.62 1.74 -22.52
CA PRO A 93 -0.54 1.81 -23.98
C PRO A 93 0.71 1.14 -24.55
N LEU A 94 1.76 0.96 -23.74
CA LEU A 94 2.99 0.28 -24.14
C LEU A 94 2.92 -1.25 -23.93
N GLY A 95 1.74 -1.77 -23.56
CA GLY A 95 1.54 -3.20 -23.31
C GLY A 95 2.12 -3.68 -21.97
N VAL A 96 2.51 -2.77 -21.08
CA VAL A 96 3.01 -3.11 -19.75
C VAL A 96 1.85 -3.24 -18.77
N GLN A 97 1.74 -4.38 -18.12
CA GLN A 97 0.79 -4.59 -17.04
C GLN A 97 1.34 -3.94 -15.77
N SER A 98 0.50 -3.18 -15.09
CA SER A 98 0.85 -2.47 -13.86
C SER A 98 -0.13 -2.89 -12.77
N ALA A 99 0.34 -3.63 -11.78
CA ALA A 99 -0.46 -4.07 -10.64
C ALA A 99 -0.02 -3.37 -9.35
N ILE A 100 -0.96 -3.19 -8.44
CA ILE A 100 -0.71 -2.69 -7.09
C ILE A 100 -1.04 -3.75 -6.04
N VAL A 101 -0.15 -3.88 -5.06
CA VAL A 101 -0.33 -4.72 -3.88
C VAL A 101 -0.16 -3.85 -2.66
N GLY A 102 -0.98 -4.04 -1.64
CA GLY A 102 -0.94 -3.28 -0.41
C GLY A 102 -1.57 -1.89 -0.54
N LYS A 103 -0.91 -0.86 -0.03
CA LYS A 103 -1.49 0.45 0.26
C LYS A 103 -1.35 1.45 -0.90
N THR A 104 -2.44 2.14 -1.26
CA THR A 104 -2.40 3.37 -2.06
C THR A 104 -2.65 4.62 -1.22
N HIS A 105 -3.43 4.51 -0.16
CA HIS A 105 -3.90 5.62 0.67
C HIS A 105 -4.64 6.69 -0.16
N MET A 106 -5.26 6.27 -1.23
CA MET A 106 -6.07 7.11 -2.09
C MET A 106 -7.56 6.84 -1.82
N ARG A 107 -8.35 7.89 -1.90
CA ARG A 107 -9.81 7.80 -2.01
C ARG A 107 -10.19 8.03 -3.47
N ALA A 108 -11.12 7.25 -4.01
CA ALA A 108 -11.62 7.46 -5.36
C ALA A 108 -12.37 8.80 -5.48
N ASP A 109 -12.19 9.50 -6.60
CA ASP A 109 -12.96 10.72 -6.93
C ASP A 109 -14.35 10.34 -7.45
N LEU A 110 -15.23 9.88 -6.56
CA LEU A 110 -16.57 9.42 -6.91
C LEU A 110 -17.42 10.51 -7.56
N SER A 111 -17.24 11.76 -7.14
CA SER A 111 -17.95 12.90 -7.74
C SER A 111 -17.49 13.17 -9.17
N GLY A 112 -16.19 13.05 -9.44
CA GLY A 112 -15.64 13.14 -10.79
C GLY A 112 -16.11 11.98 -11.67
N MET A 113 -16.10 10.76 -11.14
CA MET A 113 -16.64 9.58 -11.84
C MET A 113 -18.11 9.73 -12.18
N ALA A 114 -18.95 10.14 -11.22
CA ALA A 114 -20.39 10.34 -11.44
C ALA A 114 -20.65 11.39 -12.53
N ARG A 115 -19.93 12.51 -12.50
CA ARG A 115 -20.06 13.58 -13.52
C ARG A 115 -19.71 13.08 -14.92
N LEU A 116 -18.82 12.11 -15.04
CA LEU A 116 -18.37 11.55 -16.32
C LEU A 116 -19.09 10.25 -16.69
N GLY A 117 -20.08 9.82 -15.91
CA GLY A 117 -20.82 8.58 -16.15
C GLY A 117 -19.97 7.32 -16.00
N ILE A 118 -18.92 7.38 -15.19
CA ILE A 118 -18.04 6.23 -14.93
C ILE A 118 -18.58 5.45 -13.72
N ASP A 119 -18.91 4.18 -13.93
CA ASP A 119 -19.23 3.28 -12.84
C ASP A 119 -17.95 2.94 -12.05
N PRO A 120 -17.89 3.26 -10.73
CA PRO A 120 -16.75 2.95 -9.89
C PRO A 120 -16.41 1.45 -9.82
N ASN A 121 -17.41 0.57 -10.00
CA ASN A 121 -17.23 -0.89 -9.98
C ASN A 121 -16.77 -1.45 -11.33
N SER A 122 -16.81 -0.65 -12.40
CA SER A 122 -16.26 -1.04 -13.70
C SER A 122 -14.75 -1.21 -13.62
N LYS A 123 -14.18 -1.93 -14.58
CA LYS A 123 -12.73 -2.08 -14.69
C LYS A 123 -12.00 -0.72 -14.79
N ILE A 124 -12.59 0.24 -15.47
CA ILE A 124 -12.05 1.60 -15.59
C ILE A 124 -12.16 2.34 -14.26
N GLY A 125 -13.33 2.30 -13.62
CA GLY A 125 -13.58 2.94 -12.34
C GLY A 125 -12.64 2.44 -11.25
N ARG A 126 -12.45 1.13 -11.15
CA ARG A 126 -11.49 0.52 -10.22
C ARG A 126 -10.07 1.00 -10.45
N ARG A 127 -9.61 1.06 -11.71
CA ARG A 127 -8.27 1.57 -12.03
C ARG A 127 -8.09 3.03 -11.65
N ILE A 128 -9.10 3.86 -11.91
CA ILE A 128 -9.07 5.27 -11.50
C ILE A 128 -8.98 5.36 -9.98
N GLY A 129 -9.78 4.58 -9.26
CA GLY A 129 -9.74 4.51 -7.79
C GLY A 129 -8.43 3.94 -7.22
N GLU A 130 -7.65 3.23 -8.02
CA GLU A 130 -6.39 2.59 -7.66
C GLU A 130 -5.18 3.23 -8.36
N CYS A 131 -5.22 4.53 -8.58
CA CYS A 131 -4.12 5.30 -9.15
C CYS A 131 -3.61 4.76 -10.50
N GLY A 132 -4.52 4.27 -11.37
CA GLY A 132 -4.19 3.73 -12.68
C GLY A 132 -3.67 2.29 -12.69
N PHE A 133 -3.56 1.66 -11.55
CA PHE A 133 -3.11 0.26 -11.44
C PHE A 133 -4.27 -0.74 -11.48
N ASP A 134 -3.96 -1.97 -11.83
CA ASP A 134 -4.85 -3.10 -11.60
C ASP A 134 -4.65 -3.57 -10.13
N PRO A 135 -5.68 -3.51 -9.26
CA PRO A 135 -5.55 -3.97 -7.89
C PRO A 135 -5.41 -5.50 -7.85
N TYR A 136 -4.44 -5.98 -7.08
CA TYR A 136 -4.23 -7.42 -6.87
C TYR A 136 -4.63 -7.82 -5.45
N GLU A 137 -3.94 -7.31 -4.44
CA GLU A 137 -4.26 -7.52 -3.03
C GLU A 137 -4.12 -6.17 -2.33
N ARG A 138 -5.25 -5.62 -1.90
CA ARG A 138 -5.32 -4.28 -1.33
C ARG A 138 -5.32 -4.37 0.18
N ASP A 139 -4.51 -3.52 0.80
CA ASP A 139 -4.44 -3.34 2.24
C ASP A 139 -3.96 -1.92 2.55
N ASP A 140 -4.86 -1.08 3.03
CA ASP A 140 -4.55 0.30 3.41
C ASP A 140 -4.40 0.47 4.93
N GLY A 141 -4.48 -0.62 5.68
CA GLY A 141 -4.48 -0.58 7.15
C GLY A 141 -5.73 0.09 7.72
N ILE A 142 -6.76 0.31 6.93
CA ILE A 142 -8.08 0.82 7.32
C ILE A 142 -9.14 0.04 6.57
N HIS A 143 -10.32 -0.07 7.19
CA HIS A 143 -11.43 -0.75 6.57
C HIS A 143 -11.81 -0.07 5.25
N PRO A 144 -11.93 -0.80 4.15
CA PRO A 144 -12.32 -0.23 2.87
C PRO A 144 -13.73 0.35 2.94
N TYR A 145 -13.99 1.35 2.08
CA TYR A 145 -15.34 1.87 1.93
C TYR A 145 -16.27 0.79 1.41
N SER A 146 -17.35 0.54 2.18
CA SER A 146 -18.40 -0.37 1.75
C SER A 146 -18.93 0.03 0.38
N GLY A 147 -18.85 -0.86 -0.59
CA GLY A 147 -19.44 -0.72 -1.91
C GLY A 147 -18.44 -0.55 -3.08
N HIS A 148 -17.20 -0.18 -2.83
CA HIS A 148 -16.22 0.07 -3.91
C HIS A 148 -14.93 -0.71 -3.78
N ASP A 149 -14.51 -1.03 -2.57
CA ASP A 149 -13.33 -1.84 -2.33
C ASP A 149 -13.71 -3.24 -1.85
N PRO A 150 -13.11 -4.29 -2.38
CA PRO A 150 -13.27 -5.61 -1.82
C PRO A 150 -12.75 -5.62 -0.38
N GLU A 151 -13.30 -6.49 0.43
CA GLU A 151 -12.78 -6.70 1.79
C GLU A 151 -11.28 -7.01 1.72
N PRO A 152 -10.43 -6.44 2.60
CA PRO A 152 -9.01 -6.75 2.61
C PRO A 152 -8.75 -8.24 2.80
N ALA A 153 -7.85 -8.79 2.01
CA ALA A 153 -7.45 -10.20 2.12
C ALA A 153 -6.92 -10.54 3.53
N TYR A 154 -6.43 -9.54 4.25
CA TYR A 154 -5.99 -9.71 5.63
C TYR A 154 -7.15 -10.00 6.59
N ASN A 155 -8.32 -9.39 6.43
CA ASN A 155 -9.49 -9.72 7.24
C ASN A 155 -9.92 -11.19 7.03
N GLN A 156 -9.91 -11.66 5.78
CA GLN A 156 -10.21 -13.06 5.51
C GLN A 156 -9.16 -13.99 6.13
N TYR A 157 -7.87 -13.66 5.99
CA TYR A 157 -6.80 -14.40 6.65
C TYR A 157 -6.99 -14.46 8.16
N LEU A 158 -7.34 -13.37 8.81
CA LEU A 158 -7.57 -13.34 10.26
C LEU A 158 -8.72 -14.27 10.67
N ARG A 159 -9.83 -14.26 9.92
CA ARG A 159 -10.94 -15.19 10.18
C ARG A 159 -10.52 -16.66 10.00
N ASP A 160 -9.74 -16.96 8.97
CA ASP A 160 -9.21 -18.30 8.72
C ASP A 160 -8.28 -18.78 9.84
N GLN A 161 -7.68 -17.85 10.59
CA GLN A 161 -6.87 -18.13 11.79
C GLN A 161 -7.69 -18.13 13.09
N GLY A 162 -9.02 -17.93 13.03
CA GLY A 162 -9.91 -17.95 14.19
C GLY A 162 -10.09 -16.59 14.89
N PHE A 163 -9.60 -15.50 14.30
CA PHE A 163 -9.84 -14.14 14.76
C PHE A 163 -11.13 -13.61 14.16
N GLU A 164 -12.25 -13.97 14.76
CA GLU A 164 -13.58 -13.62 14.28
C GLU A 164 -13.93 -12.14 14.54
N GLY A 165 -14.92 -11.61 13.83
CA GLY A 165 -15.46 -10.27 13.97
C GLY A 165 -15.95 -9.70 12.65
N ASP A 166 -16.70 -8.60 12.74
CA ASP A 166 -17.17 -7.87 11.56
C ASP A 166 -16.01 -7.22 10.83
N ASN A 167 -15.06 -6.68 11.59
CA ASN A 167 -13.82 -6.14 11.08
C ASN A 167 -12.61 -6.64 11.91
N PRO A 168 -12.09 -7.83 11.61
CA PRO A 168 -10.96 -8.41 12.36
C PRO A 168 -9.73 -7.51 12.42
N TRP A 169 -9.48 -6.69 11.40
CA TRP A 169 -8.40 -5.73 11.44
C TRP A 169 -8.56 -4.73 12.60
N GLU A 170 -9.75 -4.11 12.75
CA GLU A 170 -10.03 -3.17 13.83
C GLU A 170 -10.09 -3.83 15.21
N GLU A 171 -10.62 -5.04 15.26
CA GLU A 171 -10.93 -5.72 16.52
C GLU A 171 -9.73 -6.47 17.10
N TRP A 172 -8.74 -6.80 16.26
CA TRP A 172 -7.56 -7.56 16.66
C TRP A 172 -6.25 -6.86 16.35
N ALA A 173 -5.97 -6.55 15.08
CA ALA A 173 -4.69 -5.99 14.66
C ALA A 173 -4.52 -4.53 15.11
N ASN A 174 -5.58 -3.73 15.01
CA ASN A 174 -5.63 -2.34 15.47
C ASN A 174 -6.30 -2.18 16.84
N ALA A 175 -6.25 -3.21 17.68
CA ALA A 175 -6.81 -3.17 19.02
C ALA A 175 -5.78 -3.59 20.06
N THR A 176 -5.97 -3.12 21.28
CA THR A 176 -5.20 -3.50 22.45
C THR A 176 -6.11 -3.73 23.63
N VAL A 177 -5.54 -4.19 24.76
CA VAL A 177 -6.26 -4.34 26.03
C VAL A 177 -5.66 -3.36 27.03
N ASP A 178 -6.52 -2.58 27.68
CA ASP A 178 -6.08 -1.68 28.76
C ASP A 178 -5.83 -2.44 30.06
N ASP A 179 -5.38 -1.71 31.10
CA ASP A 179 -5.04 -2.30 32.39
C ASP A 179 -6.26 -2.84 33.16
N GLU A 180 -7.47 -2.40 32.77
CA GLU A 180 -8.75 -2.88 33.31
C GLU A 180 -9.32 -4.07 32.51
N GLY A 181 -8.64 -4.54 31.47
CA GLY A 181 -9.06 -5.66 30.64
C GLY A 181 -10.04 -5.27 29.50
N ASN A 182 -10.27 -3.98 29.26
CA ASN A 182 -11.18 -3.55 28.20
C ASN A 182 -10.43 -3.46 26.85
N ILE A 183 -11.11 -3.82 25.78
CA ILE A 183 -10.61 -3.66 24.41
C ILE A 183 -10.63 -2.16 24.06
N ARG A 184 -9.52 -1.68 23.52
CA ARG A 184 -9.31 -0.29 23.10
C ARG A 184 -8.78 -0.24 21.68
N SER A 185 -9.19 0.79 20.96
CA SER A 185 -8.71 1.02 19.60
C SER A 185 -7.25 1.55 19.60
N GLY A 186 -6.41 1.00 18.75
CA GLY A 186 -5.04 1.45 18.50
C GLY A 186 -4.91 2.84 17.88
N TRP A 187 -6.02 3.43 17.42
CA TRP A 187 -6.03 4.81 16.94
C TRP A 187 -5.72 5.87 18.02
N PHE A 188 -5.84 5.50 19.29
CA PHE A 188 -5.55 6.43 20.38
C PHE A 188 -4.11 6.33 20.85
N LEU A 189 -3.34 7.39 20.62
CA LEU A 189 -1.91 7.46 20.99
C LEU A 189 -1.60 7.10 22.45
N LYS A 190 -2.55 7.31 23.36
CA LYS A 190 -2.38 6.93 24.79
C LYS A 190 -2.17 5.44 25.01
N TYR A 191 -2.50 4.61 24.01
CA TYR A 191 -2.30 3.16 24.06
C TYR A 191 -1.13 2.68 23.20
N SER A 192 -0.32 3.58 22.63
CA SER A 192 0.79 3.24 21.74
C SER A 192 1.90 2.40 22.38
N ASN A 193 1.92 2.35 23.71
CA ASN A 193 2.84 1.51 24.50
C ASN A 193 2.28 0.13 24.85
N LYS A 194 1.07 -0.18 24.44
CA LYS A 194 0.44 -1.48 24.67
C LYS A 194 0.62 -2.38 23.45
N ALA A 195 0.77 -3.68 23.69
CA ALA A 195 0.80 -4.67 22.61
C ALA A 195 -0.55 -4.74 21.89
N ALA A 196 -0.53 -5.01 20.59
CA ALA A 196 -1.75 -5.35 19.86
C ALA A 196 -2.36 -6.66 20.39
N ARG A 197 -3.65 -6.84 20.22
CA ARG A 197 -4.34 -8.08 20.62
C ARG A 197 -3.92 -9.28 19.77
N ILE A 198 -3.45 -9.01 18.55
CA ILE A 198 -3.02 -10.06 17.65
C ILE A 198 -1.59 -10.51 17.97
N PRO A 199 -1.27 -11.82 17.94
CA PRO A 199 0.10 -12.30 18.02
C PRO A 199 0.95 -11.83 16.85
N ASP A 200 2.25 -11.65 17.10
CA ASP A 200 3.18 -11.11 16.09
C ASP A 200 3.21 -11.91 14.79
N GLU A 201 3.11 -13.24 14.87
CA GLU A 201 3.10 -14.13 13.69
C GLU A 201 1.92 -13.91 12.74
N HIS A 202 0.85 -13.29 13.24
CA HIS A 202 -0.34 -12.95 12.46
C HIS A 202 -0.40 -11.48 12.07
N SER A 203 0.59 -10.67 12.46
CA SER A 203 0.63 -9.25 12.09
C SER A 203 0.73 -9.08 10.57
N GLU A 204 0.21 -7.96 10.04
CA GLU A 204 0.29 -7.62 8.61
C GLU A 204 1.72 -7.72 8.05
N THR A 205 2.72 -7.37 8.85
CA THR A 205 4.12 -7.35 8.44
C THR A 205 4.72 -8.75 8.33
N LEU A 206 4.32 -9.68 9.19
CA LEU A 206 4.92 -11.02 9.30
C LEU A 206 4.11 -12.11 8.64
N ARG A 207 2.83 -11.89 8.37
CA ARG A 207 2.00 -12.91 7.71
C ARG A 207 2.62 -13.35 6.39
N PRO A 208 2.63 -14.67 6.09
CA PRO A 208 2.97 -15.12 4.77
C PRO A 208 1.96 -14.55 3.77
N SER A 209 2.40 -13.67 2.89
CA SER A 209 1.53 -13.26 1.78
C SER A 209 1.21 -14.49 0.94
N PRO A 210 -0.07 -14.76 0.62
CA PRO A 210 -0.44 -15.81 -0.33
C PRO A 210 0.01 -15.49 -1.75
N MET A 211 0.85 -14.45 -1.93
CA MET A 211 1.39 -14.15 -3.25
C MET A 211 2.05 -15.40 -3.82
N PRO A 212 1.55 -15.92 -4.94
CA PRO A 212 2.27 -16.96 -5.65
C PRO A 212 3.64 -16.36 -5.98
N VAL A 213 4.69 -16.99 -5.46
CA VAL A 213 6.05 -16.74 -5.93
C VAL A 213 5.94 -16.74 -7.45
N CYS A 214 6.24 -15.63 -8.09
CA CYS A 214 6.09 -15.45 -9.52
C CYS A 214 6.96 -16.49 -10.24
N SER A 215 6.47 -17.73 -10.31
CA SER A 215 6.92 -18.67 -11.29
C SER A 215 6.46 -18.09 -12.61
N SER A 216 7.33 -17.98 -13.57
CA SER A 216 7.29 -17.43 -14.92
C SER A 216 6.02 -17.66 -15.76
N ARG A 217 4.85 -17.79 -15.17
CA ARG A 217 3.56 -17.99 -15.82
C ARG A 217 2.76 -16.70 -15.73
N ARG A 218 2.29 -16.24 -16.87
CA ARG A 218 1.40 -15.09 -17.05
C ARG A 218 0.29 -15.13 -16.00
N MET A 219 0.08 -14.03 -15.26
CA MET A 219 -1.10 -13.88 -14.41
C MET A 219 -2.36 -14.15 -15.25
N PRO A 220 -3.26 -15.04 -14.83
CA PRO A 220 -4.51 -15.21 -15.56
C PRO A 220 -5.31 -13.90 -15.45
N CYS A 221 -5.75 -13.37 -16.59
CA CYS A 221 -6.77 -12.33 -16.61
C CYS A 221 -8.06 -12.94 -16.05
N ARG A 222 -8.45 -12.57 -14.84
CA ARG A 222 -9.82 -12.72 -14.33
C ARG A 222 -10.54 -11.39 -14.36
#